data_3924e5942146b96172f944f7c7247a8a
#
_entry.id   3924e5942146b96172f944f7c7247a8a
#
_cell.length_a   1.000
_cell.length_b   1.000
_cell.length_c   1.000
_cell.angle_alpha   90.00
_cell.angle_beta   90.00
_cell.angle_gamma   90.00
#
_symmetry.space_group_name_H-M   'P 1'
#
loop_
_entity.id
_entity.type
_entity.pdbx_description
1 polymer ?
#
loop_
_entity_poly.entity_id
_entity_poly.type
_entity_poly.pdbx_seq_one_letter_code
_entity_poly.pdbx_strand_id
1 'polypeptide(L)'
;MNFTQAVSSGFSRYFDFRTRSSRSEYWWWTLFSVLLSGVATVFDAALFGGTAVLDSLSSVVLFIPGLAVGARRLHDIERSAWWLLIIFTIIGIFVLFYWAVQPGTRGSNKYGLDPLLPHAEPDFPDFKGASGTFGSQDRPGFCAACGTKLEPDAYFCPSCGATV
;
A
#
# COMPACT_ATOMS: atom_id res chain seq x y z
N MET A 1 1.03 9.48 8.30
CA MET A 1 1.65 10.25 7.18
C MET A 1 1.33 11.72 7.36
N ASN A 2 2.28 12.62 7.02
CA ASN A 2 2.04 14.05 6.93
C ASN A 2 1.64 14.45 5.49
N PHE A 3 1.30 15.73 5.29
CA PHE A 3 0.83 16.27 4.00
C PHE A 3 1.83 16.02 2.85
N THR A 4 3.09 16.40 3.03
CA THR A 4 4.12 16.25 2.00
C THR A 4 4.40 14.80 1.62
N GLN A 5 4.41 13.91 2.61
CA GLN A 5 4.55 12.47 2.38
C GLN A 5 3.38 11.89 1.59
N ALA A 6 2.15 12.33 1.87
CA ALA A 6 0.97 11.85 1.16
C ALA A 6 0.97 12.30 -0.30
N VAL A 7 1.32 13.57 -0.57
CA VAL A 7 1.44 14.09 -1.95
C VAL A 7 2.56 13.36 -2.71
N SER A 8 3.74 13.21 -2.10
CA SER A 8 4.86 12.46 -2.70
C SER A 8 4.47 11.01 -2.98
N SER A 9 3.78 10.34 -2.03
CA SER A 9 3.28 8.98 -2.21
C SER A 9 2.26 8.87 -3.35
N GLY A 10 1.37 9.85 -3.50
CA GLY A 10 0.38 9.90 -4.57
C GLY A 10 1.04 9.94 -5.95
N PHE A 11 2.06 10.78 -6.12
CA PHE A 11 2.80 10.87 -7.38
C PHE A 11 3.78 9.72 -7.62
N SER A 12 4.50 9.26 -6.62
CA SER A 12 5.46 8.15 -6.76
C SER A 12 4.75 6.82 -7.07
N ARG A 13 3.52 6.65 -6.57
CA ARG A 13 2.67 5.49 -6.81
C ARG A 13 1.51 5.78 -7.75
N TYR A 14 1.78 6.54 -8.82
CA TYR A 14 0.79 7.07 -9.77
C TYR A 14 -0.13 6.00 -10.36
N PHE A 15 0.41 4.84 -10.70
CA PHE A 15 -0.30 3.70 -11.29
C PHE A 15 -0.43 2.50 -10.35
N ASP A 16 -0.19 2.68 -9.06
CA ASP A 16 -0.34 1.60 -8.09
C ASP A 16 -1.78 1.45 -7.61
N PHE A 17 -2.49 0.50 -8.21
CA PHE A 17 -3.85 0.12 -7.86
C PHE A 17 -3.92 -1.15 -7.01
N ARG A 18 -2.79 -1.69 -6.53
CA ARG A 18 -2.75 -3.02 -5.90
C ARG A 18 -2.54 -2.97 -4.39
N THR A 19 -1.80 -1.99 -3.91
CA THR A 19 -1.44 -1.87 -2.50
C THR A 19 -2.55 -1.27 -1.65
N ARG A 20 -2.24 -0.92 -0.40
CA ARG A 20 -3.17 -0.30 0.56
C ARG A 20 -2.75 1.15 0.84
N SER A 21 -3.72 1.98 1.22
CA SER A 21 -3.51 3.38 1.61
C SER A 21 -4.20 3.68 2.93
N SER A 22 -3.48 4.36 3.83
CA SER A 22 -4.03 4.80 5.11
C SER A 22 -5.06 5.92 4.95
N ARG A 23 -5.91 6.12 5.97
CA ARG A 23 -6.85 7.26 5.99
C ARG A 23 -6.15 8.60 5.83
N SER A 24 -5.04 8.81 6.53
CA SER A 24 -4.28 10.06 6.45
C SER A 24 -3.74 10.32 5.03
N GLU A 25 -3.26 9.30 4.32
CA GLU A 25 -2.82 9.44 2.93
C GLU A 25 -3.97 9.90 2.03
N TYR A 26 -5.14 9.24 2.12
CA TYR A 26 -6.31 9.57 1.32
C TYR A 26 -6.80 11.00 1.58
N TRP A 27 -6.95 11.42 2.84
CA TRP A 27 -7.46 12.75 3.16
C TRP A 27 -6.49 13.88 2.84
N TRP A 28 -5.17 13.68 3.03
CA TRP A 28 -4.17 14.65 2.61
C TRP A 28 -4.08 14.80 1.09
N TRP A 29 -4.23 13.69 0.37
CA TRP A 29 -4.31 13.72 -1.10
C TRP A 29 -5.56 14.46 -1.58
N THR A 30 -6.71 14.19 -0.99
CA THR A 30 -7.97 14.88 -1.30
C THR A 30 -7.85 16.38 -1.04
N LEU A 31 -7.30 16.76 0.12
CA LEU A 31 -7.06 18.16 0.45
C LEU A 31 -6.13 18.84 -0.58
N PHE A 32 -5.04 18.18 -0.95
CA PHE A 32 -4.12 18.68 -1.98
C PHE A 32 -4.85 18.91 -3.31
N SER A 33 -5.67 17.95 -3.76
CA SER A 33 -6.42 18.06 -5.01
C SER A 33 -7.41 19.23 -4.99
N VAL A 34 -8.14 19.40 -3.89
CA VAL A 34 -9.09 20.52 -3.71
C VAL A 34 -8.37 21.87 -3.69
N LEU A 35 -7.25 21.98 -2.98
CA LEU A 35 -6.46 23.23 -2.93
C LEU A 35 -5.89 23.57 -4.31
N LEU A 36 -5.39 22.58 -5.04
CA LEU A 36 -4.84 22.80 -6.38
C LEU A 36 -5.94 23.25 -7.36
N SER A 37 -7.12 22.61 -7.34
CA SER A 37 -8.27 23.03 -8.14
C SER A 37 -8.71 24.46 -7.79
N GLY A 38 -8.81 24.80 -6.50
CA GLY A 38 -9.15 26.16 -6.07
C GLY A 38 -8.14 27.21 -6.57
N VAL A 39 -6.86 26.92 -6.48
CA VAL A 39 -5.81 27.81 -7.01
C VAL A 39 -5.91 27.91 -8.53
N ALA A 40 -6.08 26.80 -9.25
CA ALA A 40 -6.24 26.79 -10.69
C ALA A 40 -7.46 27.63 -11.13
N THR A 41 -8.59 27.50 -10.46
CA THR A 41 -9.81 28.30 -10.74
C THR A 41 -9.58 29.80 -10.58
N VAL A 42 -8.83 30.22 -9.53
CA VAL A 42 -8.50 31.64 -9.34
C VAL A 42 -7.59 32.16 -10.45
N PHE A 43 -6.60 31.38 -10.89
CA PHE A 43 -5.75 31.73 -12.01
C PHE A 43 -6.51 31.76 -13.35
N ASP A 44 -7.43 30.82 -13.57
CA ASP A 44 -8.28 30.80 -14.76
C ASP A 44 -9.17 32.04 -14.83
N ALA A 45 -9.72 32.47 -13.71
CA ALA A 45 -10.50 33.72 -13.65
C ALA A 45 -9.65 34.95 -13.96
N ALA A 46 -8.41 35.01 -13.48
CA ALA A 46 -7.52 36.14 -13.65
C ALA A 46 -6.89 36.24 -15.05
N LEU A 47 -6.51 35.09 -15.65
CA LEU A 47 -5.73 35.05 -16.88
C LEU A 47 -6.55 34.72 -18.12
N PHE A 48 -7.59 33.90 -17.96
CA PHE A 48 -8.38 33.36 -19.08
C PHE A 48 -9.86 33.80 -19.04
N GLY A 49 -10.18 34.84 -18.27
CA GLY A 49 -11.54 35.37 -18.19
C GLY A 49 -12.58 34.36 -17.67
N GLY A 50 -12.12 33.39 -16.83
CA GLY A 50 -12.97 32.37 -16.24
C GLY A 50 -13.12 31.09 -17.08
N THR A 51 -12.41 30.95 -18.20
CA THR A 51 -12.34 29.66 -18.90
C THR A 51 -11.48 28.68 -18.10
N ALA A 52 -12.03 27.50 -17.76
CA ALA A 52 -11.40 26.52 -16.88
C ALA A 52 -10.27 25.72 -17.59
N VAL A 53 -9.17 26.39 -17.99
CA VAL A 53 -8.05 25.76 -18.72
C VAL A 53 -7.12 25.05 -17.74
N LEU A 54 -6.63 25.75 -16.70
CA LEU A 54 -5.69 25.20 -15.73
C LEU A 54 -6.37 24.18 -14.83
N ASP A 55 -7.63 24.43 -14.42
CA ASP A 55 -8.40 23.49 -13.62
C ASP A 55 -8.66 22.19 -14.39
N SER A 56 -9.04 22.27 -15.67
CA SER A 56 -9.23 21.07 -16.50
C SER A 56 -7.94 20.28 -16.68
N LEU A 57 -6.83 20.96 -16.94
CA LEU A 57 -5.52 20.31 -17.11
C LEU A 57 -5.07 19.63 -15.83
N SER A 58 -5.17 20.31 -14.68
CA SER A 58 -4.83 19.75 -13.38
C SER A 58 -5.73 18.56 -13.03
N SER A 59 -7.03 18.62 -13.33
CA SER A 59 -7.98 17.53 -13.11
C SER A 59 -7.61 16.28 -13.91
N VAL A 60 -7.23 16.44 -15.18
CA VAL A 60 -6.78 15.31 -16.01
C VAL A 60 -5.51 14.67 -15.44
N VAL A 61 -4.53 15.48 -15.02
CA VAL A 61 -3.27 14.98 -14.43
C VAL A 61 -3.53 14.26 -13.10
N LEU A 62 -4.42 14.79 -12.26
CA LEU A 62 -4.71 14.21 -10.95
C LEU A 62 -5.73 13.06 -11.00
N PHE A 63 -6.39 12.84 -12.13
CA PHE A 63 -7.43 11.82 -12.26
C PHE A 63 -6.91 10.41 -11.97
N ILE A 64 -5.82 10.01 -12.61
CA ILE A 64 -5.24 8.66 -12.42
C ILE A 64 -4.74 8.45 -10.99
N PRO A 65 -3.88 9.32 -10.41
CA PRO A 65 -3.43 9.09 -9.04
C PRO A 65 -4.57 9.24 -8.02
N GLY A 66 -5.59 10.05 -8.31
CA GLY A 66 -6.80 10.11 -7.48
C GLY A 66 -7.55 8.77 -7.44
N LEU A 67 -7.73 8.13 -8.61
CA LEU A 67 -8.28 6.78 -8.69
C LEU A 67 -7.39 5.76 -7.97
N ALA A 68 -6.06 5.85 -8.12
CA ALA A 68 -5.11 4.94 -7.48
C ALA A 68 -5.16 5.04 -5.95
N VAL A 69 -5.17 6.27 -5.40
CA VAL A 69 -5.33 6.50 -3.96
C VAL A 69 -6.69 6.00 -3.46
N GLY A 70 -7.78 6.25 -4.20
CA GLY A 70 -9.12 5.76 -3.90
C GLY A 70 -9.20 4.22 -3.91
N ALA A 71 -8.62 3.57 -4.91
CA ALA A 71 -8.55 2.11 -4.99
C ALA A 71 -7.80 1.51 -3.81
N ARG A 72 -6.61 2.05 -3.50
CA ARG A 72 -5.79 1.64 -2.35
C ARG A 72 -6.51 1.84 -1.02
N ARG A 73 -7.35 2.89 -0.91
CA ARG A 73 -8.18 3.12 0.27
C ARG A 73 -9.28 2.08 0.41
N LEU A 74 -9.94 1.66 -0.67
CA LEU A 74 -10.90 0.56 -0.64
C LEU A 74 -10.23 -0.77 -0.30
N HIS A 75 -9.04 -1.02 -0.81
CA HIS A 75 -8.25 -2.20 -0.46
C HIS A 75 -7.90 -2.26 1.03
N ASP A 76 -7.71 -1.12 1.67
CA ASP A 76 -7.42 -1.05 3.11
C ASP A 76 -8.58 -1.52 3.99
N ILE A 77 -9.81 -1.46 3.50
CA ILE A 77 -11.04 -1.99 4.13
C ILE A 77 -11.55 -3.28 3.47
N GLU A 78 -10.66 -4.02 2.78
CA GLU A 78 -10.95 -5.28 2.07
C GLU A 78 -11.98 -5.19 0.95
N ARG A 79 -12.23 -3.99 0.43
CA ARG A 79 -13.12 -3.77 -0.70
C ARG A 79 -12.35 -3.76 -2.03
N SER A 80 -12.98 -4.23 -3.09
CA SER A 80 -12.41 -4.17 -4.43
C SER A 80 -12.43 -2.74 -4.98
N ALA A 81 -11.42 -2.35 -5.79
CA ALA A 81 -11.37 -1.08 -6.49
C ALA A 81 -12.56 -0.85 -7.44
N TRP A 82 -13.22 -1.91 -7.91
CA TRP A 82 -14.42 -1.82 -8.76
C TRP A 82 -15.58 -1.05 -8.09
N TRP A 83 -15.62 -0.99 -6.78
CA TRP A 83 -16.59 -0.18 -6.05
C TRP A 83 -16.42 1.33 -6.28
N LEU A 84 -15.30 1.81 -6.84
CA LEU A 84 -15.17 3.20 -7.25
C LEU A 84 -16.19 3.58 -8.32
N LEU A 85 -16.67 2.64 -9.14
CA LEU A 85 -17.67 2.93 -10.18
C LEU A 85 -19.00 3.42 -9.63
N ILE A 86 -19.33 3.14 -8.36
CA ILE A 86 -20.53 3.67 -7.74
C ILE A 86 -20.51 5.20 -7.56
N ILE A 87 -19.35 5.85 -7.76
CA ILE A 87 -19.23 7.32 -7.72
C ILE A 87 -20.17 8.01 -8.72
N PHE A 88 -20.54 7.31 -9.80
CA PHE A 88 -21.48 7.84 -10.78
C PHE A 88 -22.94 7.89 -10.28
N THR A 89 -23.19 7.38 -9.08
CA THR A 89 -24.51 7.45 -8.43
C THR A 89 -24.45 8.37 -7.21
N ILE A 90 -25.51 9.11 -6.95
CA ILE A 90 -25.60 10.02 -5.80
C ILE A 90 -25.42 9.22 -4.50
N ILE A 91 -26.09 8.08 -4.37
CA ILE A 91 -25.96 7.19 -3.19
C ILE A 91 -24.53 6.68 -3.05
N GLY A 92 -23.89 6.34 -4.17
CA GLY A 92 -22.51 5.83 -4.17
C GLY A 92 -21.49 6.83 -3.62
N ILE A 93 -21.69 8.14 -3.83
CA ILE A 93 -20.82 9.17 -3.25
C ILE A 93 -20.85 9.10 -1.72
N PHE A 94 -22.02 8.98 -1.10
CA PHE A 94 -22.17 8.86 0.35
C PHE A 94 -21.56 7.55 0.87
N VAL A 95 -21.73 6.45 0.13
CA VAL A 95 -21.16 5.16 0.49
C VAL A 95 -19.63 5.20 0.42
N LEU A 96 -19.05 5.77 -0.63
CA LEU A 96 -17.60 5.92 -0.77
C LEU A 96 -17.02 6.85 0.31
N PHE A 97 -17.71 7.94 0.62
CA PHE A 97 -17.33 8.83 1.73
C PHE A 97 -17.31 8.09 3.06
N TYR A 98 -18.37 7.33 3.36
CA TYR A 98 -18.45 6.51 4.56
C TYR A 98 -17.28 5.52 4.65
N TRP A 99 -16.94 4.82 3.56
CA TRP A 99 -15.81 3.90 3.51
C TRP A 99 -14.46 4.60 3.65
N ALA A 100 -14.34 5.82 3.12
CA ALA A 100 -13.10 6.60 3.28
C ALA A 100 -12.82 6.99 4.75
N VAL A 101 -13.87 7.16 5.56
CA VAL A 101 -13.75 7.49 7.00
C VAL A 101 -13.50 6.26 7.87
N GLN A 102 -13.95 5.06 7.47
CA GLN A 102 -13.79 3.84 8.26
C GLN A 102 -12.33 3.54 8.64
N PRO A 103 -12.04 2.90 9.78
CA PRO A 103 -10.71 2.37 10.05
C PRO A 103 -10.36 1.25 9.06
N GLY A 104 -9.10 1.19 8.63
CA GLY A 104 -8.58 0.07 7.84
C GLY A 104 -8.53 -1.23 8.63
N THR A 105 -8.44 -2.36 7.94
CA THR A 105 -8.22 -3.66 8.57
C THR A 105 -6.86 -3.71 9.23
N ARG A 106 -6.81 -4.14 10.50
CA ARG A 106 -5.55 -4.30 11.23
C ARG A 106 -4.79 -5.52 10.72
N GLY A 107 -3.48 -5.37 10.59
CA GLY A 107 -2.60 -6.43 10.09
C GLY A 107 -2.65 -6.58 8.55
N SER A 108 -2.05 -7.65 8.05
CA SER A 108 -2.05 -7.96 6.62
C SER A 108 -3.42 -8.42 6.14
N ASN A 109 -3.81 -8.02 4.93
CA ASN A 109 -5.01 -8.51 4.25
C ASN A 109 -4.64 -8.98 2.82
N LYS A 110 -5.63 -9.39 2.03
CA LYS A 110 -5.43 -9.90 0.67
C LYS A 110 -4.74 -8.89 -0.30
N TYR A 111 -4.66 -7.62 0.06
CA TYR A 111 -4.05 -6.56 -0.74
C TYR A 111 -2.67 -6.12 -0.21
N GLY A 112 -2.20 -6.66 0.91
CA GLY A 112 -0.88 -6.42 1.43
C GLY A 112 -0.81 -6.11 2.92
N LEU A 113 0.35 -5.63 3.34
CA LEU A 113 0.64 -5.29 4.73
C LEU A 113 -0.15 -4.04 5.18
N ASP A 114 -0.33 -3.92 6.49
CA ASP A 114 -0.96 -2.75 7.11
C ASP A 114 -0.09 -1.50 6.89
N PRO A 115 -0.60 -0.45 6.23
CA PRO A 115 0.16 0.77 5.96
C PRO A 115 0.50 1.58 7.23
N LEU A 116 -0.09 1.24 8.37
CA LEU A 116 0.17 1.88 9.66
C LEU A 116 1.23 1.16 10.49
N LEU A 117 1.50 -0.11 10.21
CA LEU A 117 2.62 -0.78 10.85
C LEU A 117 3.92 -0.16 10.30
N PRO A 118 4.88 0.18 11.19
CA PRO A 118 6.21 0.48 10.72
C PRO A 118 6.62 -0.73 9.87
N HIS A 119 7.16 -0.48 8.66
CA HIS A 119 7.88 -1.51 7.94
C HIS A 119 9.03 -1.88 8.86
N ALA A 120 8.80 -2.85 9.75
CA ALA A 120 9.89 -3.65 10.23
C ALA A 120 10.43 -4.25 8.93
N GLU A 121 11.52 -3.70 8.43
CA GLU A 121 12.39 -4.50 7.58
C GLU A 121 12.45 -5.84 8.31
N PRO A 122 12.13 -6.96 7.65
CA PRO A 122 12.37 -8.24 8.29
C PRO A 122 13.80 -8.11 8.78
N ASP A 123 13.96 -8.18 10.10
CA ASP A 123 15.26 -8.19 10.76
C ASP A 123 15.88 -9.51 10.31
N PHE A 124 16.34 -9.50 9.06
CA PHE A 124 17.26 -10.52 8.60
C PHE A 124 18.50 -10.23 9.40
N PRO A 125 18.86 -11.08 10.37
CA PRO A 125 20.11 -10.92 11.09
C PRO A 125 21.16 -10.71 10.02
N ASP A 126 21.88 -9.59 10.14
CA ASP A 126 22.83 -9.11 9.13
C ASP A 126 23.90 -10.22 8.95
N PHE A 127 23.71 -11.05 7.92
CA PHE A 127 24.64 -12.10 7.54
C PHE A 127 25.98 -11.55 7.02
N LYS A 128 26.18 -10.22 7.11
CA LYS A 128 27.46 -9.58 6.75
C LYS A 128 28.61 -9.87 7.71
N GLY A 129 28.39 -10.66 8.77
CA GLY A 129 29.43 -11.02 9.75
C GLY A 129 29.74 -12.51 9.85
N ALA A 130 29.00 -13.39 9.21
CA ALA A 130 29.20 -14.82 9.29
C ALA A 130 30.11 -15.37 8.18
N SER A 131 31.30 -14.77 8.03
CA SER A 131 32.45 -15.48 7.46
C SER A 131 33.09 -16.37 8.55
N GLY A 132 32.24 -16.96 9.38
CA GLY A 132 32.60 -17.91 10.43
C GLY A 132 32.17 -19.28 9.98
N THR A 133 33.15 -20.14 9.79
CA THR A 133 33.08 -21.60 9.76
C THR A 133 31.75 -22.13 10.30
N PHE A 134 30.93 -22.72 9.44
CA PHE A 134 29.75 -23.51 9.86
C PHE A 134 30.27 -24.64 10.76
N GLY A 135 30.36 -24.35 12.05
CA GLY A 135 30.54 -25.35 13.08
C GLY A 135 29.26 -26.20 13.13
N SER A 136 29.42 -27.45 12.82
CA SER A 136 28.40 -28.49 12.72
C SER A 136 27.74 -28.88 14.06
N GLN A 137 27.38 -27.91 14.95
CA GLN A 137 26.96 -28.26 16.32
C GLN A 137 25.53 -27.92 16.72
N ASP A 138 24.71 -27.23 15.90
CA ASP A 138 23.33 -26.88 16.28
C ASP A 138 22.28 -27.27 15.25
N ARG A 139 22.46 -28.36 14.50
CA ARG A 139 21.36 -28.91 13.71
C ARG A 139 20.43 -29.69 14.63
N PRO A 140 19.12 -29.40 14.62
CA PRO A 140 18.19 -30.21 15.37
C PRO A 140 18.30 -31.67 14.88
N GLY A 141 18.57 -32.60 15.79
CA GLY A 141 18.71 -34.01 15.46
C GLY A 141 17.44 -34.69 14.93
N PHE A 142 16.39 -33.89 14.70
CA PHE A 142 15.08 -34.34 14.21
C PHE A 142 14.54 -33.38 13.16
N CYS A 143 13.85 -33.89 12.13
CA CYS A 143 13.19 -33.12 11.11
C CYS A 143 12.00 -32.34 11.71
N ALA A 144 11.96 -31.02 11.49
CA ALA A 144 10.87 -30.17 11.99
C ALA A 144 9.52 -30.48 11.34
N ALA A 145 9.51 -31.07 10.12
CA ALA A 145 8.28 -31.37 9.40
C ALA A 145 7.65 -32.71 9.77
N CYS A 146 8.45 -33.75 10.06
CA CYS A 146 7.93 -35.10 10.30
C CYS A 146 8.49 -35.78 11.57
N GLY A 147 9.38 -35.12 12.33
CA GLY A 147 9.95 -35.66 13.57
C GLY A 147 10.95 -36.79 13.40
N THR A 148 11.30 -37.16 12.16
CA THR A 148 12.29 -38.22 11.89
C THR A 148 13.69 -37.78 12.35
N LYS A 149 14.42 -38.65 13.00
CA LYS A 149 15.83 -38.41 13.39
C LYS A 149 16.67 -38.23 12.13
N LEU A 150 17.48 -37.18 12.14
CA LEU A 150 18.33 -36.80 11.02
C LEU A 150 19.79 -37.17 11.31
N GLU A 151 20.48 -37.56 10.25
CA GLU A 151 21.95 -37.69 10.28
C GLU A 151 22.59 -36.31 10.35
N PRO A 152 23.77 -36.16 10.97
CA PRO A 152 24.44 -34.88 11.19
C PRO A 152 24.67 -34.04 9.89
N ASP A 153 24.81 -34.71 8.76
CA ASP A 153 25.12 -34.11 7.46
C ASP A 153 23.98 -34.14 6.45
N ALA A 154 22.77 -34.49 6.89
CA ALA A 154 21.61 -34.58 6.00
C ALA A 154 21.13 -33.17 5.58
N TYR A 155 21.10 -32.91 4.27
CA TYR A 155 20.48 -31.70 3.68
C TYR A 155 18.99 -31.87 3.41
N PHE A 156 18.52 -33.12 3.35
CA PHE A 156 17.12 -33.47 3.13
C PHE A 156 16.70 -34.57 4.08
N CYS A 157 15.47 -34.50 4.56
CA CYS A 157 14.90 -35.57 5.36
C CYS A 157 14.60 -36.81 4.47
N PRO A 158 15.14 -38.00 4.79
CA PRO A 158 14.92 -39.20 4.01
C PRO A 158 13.46 -39.69 4.07
N SER A 159 12.69 -39.24 5.06
CA SER A 159 11.31 -39.68 5.27
C SER A 159 10.27 -38.80 4.57
N CYS A 160 10.44 -37.47 4.52
CA CYS A 160 9.45 -36.56 3.96
C CYS A 160 9.99 -35.64 2.85
N GLY A 161 11.28 -35.71 2.53
CA GLY A 161 11.92 -34.90 1.50
C GLY A 161 12.09 -33.40 1.84
N ALA A 162 11.73 -32.96 3.04
CA ALA A 162 11.91 -31.56 3.45
C ALA A 162 13.40 -31.21 3.56
N THR A 163 13.79 -30.01 3.15
CA THR A 163 15.12 -29.43 3.40
C THR A 163 15.33 -29.16 4.88
N VAL A 164 16.51 -29.46 5.39
CA VAL A 164 16.85 -29.40 6.82
C VAL A 164 17.91 -28.34 7.07
#